data_268fd3ecc7047ce2eac86534d747a99c
#
_entry.id   268fd3ecc7047ce2eac86534d747a99c
#
_cell.length_a   1.000
_cell.length_b   1.000
_cell.length_c   1.000
_cell.angle_alpha   90.00
_cell.angle_beta   90.00
_cell.angle_gamma   90.00
#
_symmetry.space_group_name_H-M   'P 1'
#
loop_
_entity.id
_entity.type
_entity.pdbx_description
1 polymer ?
#
loop_
_entity_poly.entity_id
_entity_poly.type
_entity_poly.pdbx_seq_one_letter_code
_entity_poly.pdbx_strand_id
1 'polypeptide(L)'
;MINQLVANIKKTGAPIVVGLDPMLNYIPEQVQKKAFAEYGETLEGAAEAIWQFNKEIVDKTYDLIPAVKPQVAMYEQFGVPGMAAYEKTVSYCQEKGLVVIGDIKRGDIGSTSAAYAVGHIGKVKVGSKTYAPFDEDFVTVNPYLGSDGVNPFLDVCKEEKKGIFVLVKTSNPSSGEFQDQKIDGRPLYELVGEKVAAWGSEVMGDEYSYVGAVVGATYPEMGKVLRKVMPKAYILVPGYGAQGGKGKDLVHFFNEDGLGAIVNSSRGIIAAYKQEQYAKFGAENFGDASRAAVETMIADIKGALENR
;
A
#
# COMPACT_ATOMS: atom_id res chain seq x y z
N MET A 1 -3.04 12.62 7.19
CA MET A 1 -2.28 12.04 6.05
C MET A 1 -3.08 11.99 4.73
N ILE A 2 -4.43 11.85 4.74
CA ILE A 2 -5.19 11.79 3.47
C ILE A 2 -5.00 13.07 2.61
N ASN A 3 -5.01 14.25 3.21
CA ASN A 3 -4.75 15.49 2.49
C ASN A 3 -3.34 15.54 1.89
N GLN A 4 -2.34 14.95 2.58
CA GLN A 4 -0.98 14.84 2.07
C GLN A 4 -0.91 13.87 0.87
N LEU A 5 -1.61 12.73 0.95
CA LEU A 5 -1.69 11.78 -0.18
C LEU A 5 -2.30 12.46 -1.41
N VAL A 6 -3.42 13.17 -1.24
CA VAL A 6 -4.06 13.92 -2.32
C VAL A 6 -3.14 14.99 -2.90
N ALA A 7 -2.45 15.74 -2.04
CA ALA A 7 -1.49 16.77 -2.46
C ALA A 7 -0.32 16.17 -3.26
N ASN A 8 0.23 15.04 -2.80
CA ASN A 8 1.30 14.33 -3.51
C ASN A 8 0.82 13.81 -4.87
N ILE A 9 -0.41 13.24 -4.97
CA ILE A 9 -0.99 12.79 -6.24
C ILE A 9 -1.17 13.98 -7.20
N LYS A 10 -1.71 15.10 -6.73
CA LYS A 10 -1.85 16.32 -7.54
C LYS A 10 -0.50 16.86 -8.02
N LYS A 11 0.53 16.81 -7.16
CA LYS A 11 1.89 17.27 -7.48
C LYS A 11 2.57 16.39 -8.54
N THR A 12 2.46 15.07 -8.42
CA THR A 12 3.11 14.11 -9.34
C THR A 12 2.27 13.85 -10.60
N GLY A 13 0.98 14.14 -10.57
CA GLY A 13 0.02 13.74 -11.62
C GLY A 13 -0.13 12.22 -11.74
N ALA A 14 0.26 11.46 -10.72
CA ALA A 14 0.38 10.01 -10.75
C ALA A 14 -0.39 9.36 -9.58
N PRO A 15 -1.62 8.83 -9.78
CA PRO A 15 -2.37 8.15 -8.72
C PRO A 15 -1.91 6.70 -8.56
N ILE A 16 -0.62 6.50 -8.32
CA ILE A 16 0.02 5.18 -8.21
C ILE A 16 0.79 5.03 -6.90
N VAL A 17 0.98 3.80 -6.48
CA VAL A 17 1.82 3.44 -5.34
C VAL A 17 2.75 2.29 -5.70
N VAL A 18 4.02 2.43 -5.37
CA VAL A 18 5.01 1.37 -5.56
C VAL A 18 4.97 0.43 -4.37
N GLY A 19 4.61 -0.83 -4.62
CA GLY A 19 4.67 -1.87 -3.61
C GLY A 19 6.12 -2.31 -3.38
N LEU A 20 6.59 -2.17 -2.15
CA LEU A 20 7.90 -2.66 -1.71
C LEU A 20 7.71 -4.04 -1.06
N ASP A 21 7.59 -5.06 -1.91
CA ASP A 21 7.37 -6.46 -1.54
C ASP A 21 8.65 -7.27 -1.89
N PRO A 22 9.80 -7.02 -1.22
CA PRO A 22 11.10 -7.57 -1.61
C PRO A 22 11.16 -9.07 -1.31
N MET A 23 11.36 -9.86 -2.37
CA MET A 23 11.75 -11.26 -2.25
C MET A 23 13.23 -11.37 -2.62
N LEU A 24 14.00 -12.23 -1.96
CA LEU A 24 15.45 -12.37 -2.26
C LEU A 24 15.71 -12.67 -3.73
N ASN A 25 14.84 -13.45 -4.38
CA ASN A 25 14.97 -13.74 -5.81
C ASN A 25 14.66 -12.54 -6.73
N TYR A 26 14.13 -11.42 -6.20
CA TYR A 26 13.98 -10.15 -6.95
C TYR A 26 15.19 -9.25 -6.78
N ILE A 27 16.00 -9.47 -5.76
CA ILE A 27 17.18 -8.66 -5.46
C ILE A 27 18.32 -9.12 -6.38
N PRO A 28 18.95 -8.20 -7.15
CA PRO A 28 20.09 -8.54 -7.99
C PRO A 28 21.22 -9.18 -7.22
N GLU A 29 21.92 -10.14 -7.84
CA GLU A 29 22.97 -10.94 -7.19
C GLU A 29 24.10 -10.09 -6.62
N GLN A 30 24.48 -9.01 -7.29
CA GLN A 30 25.51 -8.09 -6.81
C GLN A 30 25.12 -7.38 -5.51
N VAL A 31 23.82 -7.06 -5.32
CA VAL A 31 23.34 -6.46 -4.07
C VAL A 31 23.39 -7.48 -2.93
N GLN A 32 22.94 -8.72 -3.20
CA GLN A 32 23.02 -9.81 -2.22
C GLN A 32 24.46 -10.13 -1.84
N LYS A 33 25.36 -10.27 -2.83
CA LYS A 33 26.79 -10.56 -2.58
C LYS A 33 27.45 -9.49 -1.71
N LYS A 34 27.11 -8.21 -1.95
CA LYS A 34 27.66 -7.10 -1.13
C LYS A 34 27.18 -7.19 0.31
N ALA A 35 25.89 -7.42 0.53
CA ALA A 35 25.31 -7.57 1.87
C ALA A 35 25.87 -8.81 2.59
N PHE A 36 25.99 -9.95 1.91
CA PHE A 36 26.49 -11.18 2.47
C PHE A 36 28.02 -11.14 2.75
N ALA A 37 28.78 -10.33 2.00
CA ALA A 37 30.20 -10.11 2.30
C ALA A 37 30.41 -9.39 3.64
N GLU A 38 29.46 -8.53 4.04
CA GLU A 38 29.53 -7.76 5.29
C GLU A 38 28.87 -8.48 6.47
N TYR A 39 27.70 -9.08 6.26
CA TYR A 39 26.86 -9.67 7.32
C TYR A 39 26.77 -11.20 7.25
N GLY A 40 27.41 -11.85 6.28
CA GLY A 40 27.29 -13.29 6.04
C GLY A 40 25.96 -13.68 5.37
N GLU A 41 25.83 -14.97 5.06
CA GLU A 41 24.54 -15.57 4.61
C GLU A 41 23.64 -15.82 5.83
N THR A 42 23.15 -14.75 6.43
CA THR A 42 22.38 -14.70 7.67
C THR A 42 21.07 -13.92 7.46
N LEU A 43 20.22 -13.88 8.49
CA LEU A 43 19.02 -13.04 8.47
C LEU A 43 19.38 -11.54 8.38
N GLU A 44 20.48 -11.13 9.01
CA GLU A 44 21.02 -9.77 8.95
C GLU A 44 21.49 -9.44 7.52
N GLY A 45 22.21 -10.36 6.87
CA GLY A 45 22.63 -10.19 5.48
C GLY A 45 21.45 -10.09 4.50
N ALA A 46 20.42 -10.91 4.71
CA ALA A 46 19.17 -10.82 3.93
C ALA A 46 18.45 -9.48 4.15
N ALA A 47 18.35 -9.02 5.40
CA ALA A 47 17.73 -7.73 5.75
C ALA A 47 18.48 -6.54 5.15
N GLU A 48 19.82 -6.57 5.16
CA GLU A 48 20.63 -5.53 4.52
C GLU A 48 20.46 -5.53 3.00
N ALA A 49 20.42 -6.71 2.36
CA ALA A 49 20.15 -6.81 0.93
C ALA A 49 18.77 -6.21 0.55
N ILE A 50 17.74 -6.49 1.36
CA ILE A 50 16.39 -5.92 1.22
C ILE A 50 16.44 -4.40 1.35
N TRP A 51 17.13 -3.89 2.36
CA TRP A 51 17.27 -2.46 2.59
C TRP A 51 17.94 -1.76 1.41
N GLN A 52 19.07 -2.25 0.92
CA GLN A 52 19.80 -1.66 -0.21
C GLN A 52 18.95 -1.69 -1.48
N PHE A 53 18.23 -2.78 -1.71
CA PHE A 53 17.32 -2.91 -2.84
C PHE A 53 16.18 -1.88 -2.80
N ASN A 54 15.49 -1.76 -1.67
CA ASN A 54 14.43 -0.78 -1.50
C ASN A 54 14.94 0.67 -1.66
N LYS A 55 16.09 0.96 -1.04
CA LYS A 55 16.71 2.28 -1.09
C LYS A 55 16.97 2.72 -2.53
N GLU A 56 17.58 1.88 -3.35
CA GLU A 56 17.86 2.18 -4.75
C GLU A 56 16.58 2.44 -5.55
N ILE A 57 15.54 1.60 -5.37
CA ILE A 57 14.24 1.79 -6.03
C ILE A 57 13.61 3.12 -5.64
N VAL A 58 13.61 3.45 -4.34
CA VAL A 58 13.07 4.72 -3.84
C VAL A 58 13.85 5.90 -4.38
N ASP A 59 15.20 5.85 -4.36
CA ASP A 59 16.04 6.92 -4.91
C ASP A 59 15.79 7.20 -6.39
N LYS A 60 15.41 6.18 -7.15
CA LYS A 60 15.11 6.31 -8.59
C LYS A 60 13.66 6.70 -8.91
N THR A 61 12.75 6.62 -7.95
CA THR A 61 11.31 6.77 -8.24
C THR A 61 10.59 7.83 -7.39
N TYR A 62 11.16 8.30 -6.27
CA TYR A 62 10.47 9.17 -5.31
C TYR A 62 9.92 10.47 -5.89
N ASP A 63 10.55 11.00 -6.94
CA ASP A 63 10.13 12.23 -7.63
C ASP A 63 8.91 12.02 -8.55
N LEU A 64 8.59 10.77 -8.88
CA LEU A 64 7.51 10.39 -9.79
C LEU A 64 6.25 9.89 -9.08
N ILE A 65 6.36 9.46 -7.83
CA ILE A 65 5.30 8.75 -7.12
C ILE A 65 4.84 9.50 -5.86
N PRO A 66 3.56 9.41 -5.48
CA PRO A 66 3.03 10.05 -4.27
C PRO A 66 3.26 9.21 -3.00
N ALA A 67 3.41 7.87 -3.16
CA ALA A 67 3.41 6.93 -2.04
C ALA A 67 4.15 5.63 -2.35
N VAL A 68 4.52 4.92 -1.30
CA VAL A 68 5.01 3.53 -1.32
C VAL A 68 4.17 2.66 -0.40
N LYS A 69 4.19 1.34 -0.64
CA LYS A 69 3.45 0.36 0.15
C LYS A 69 4.34 -0.86 0.49
N PRO A 70 5.11 -0.80 1.59
CA PRO A 70 5.87 -1.96 2.04
C PRO A 70 4.93 -3.05 2.59
N GLN A 71 5.12 -4.29 2.11
CA GLN A 71 4.39 -5.47 2.55
C GLN A 71 5.14 -6.11 3.73
N VAL A 72 4.59 -5.99 4.94
CA VAL A 72 5.26 -6.39 6.18
C VAL A 72 5.71 -7.86 6.19
N ALA A 73 4.94 -8.78 5.61
CA ALA A 73 5.29 -10.20 5.57
C ALA A 73 6.63 -10.49 4.90
N MET A 74 7.03 -9.66 3.91
CA MET A 74 8.31 -9.79 3.21
C MET A 74 9.50 -9.45 4.09
N TYR A 75 9.27 -8.79 5.20
CA TYR A 75 10.26 -8.42 6.21
C TYR A 75 10.14 -9.33 7.45
N GLU A 76 8.93 -9.58 7.94
CA GLU A 76 8.67 -10.45 9.09
C GLU A 76 9.27 -11.85 8.93
N GLN A 77 9.30 -12.41 7.72
CA GLN A 77 9.91 -13.72 7.44
C GLN A 77 11.40 -13.79 7.81
N PHE A 78 12.08 -12.65 7.95
CA PHE A 78 13.49 -12.56 8.36
C PHE A 78 13.64 -12.14 9.83
N GLY A 79 12.55 -12.24 10.63
CA GLY A 79 12.56 -11.97 12.08
C GLY A 79 12.94 -10.53 12.42
N VAL A 80 13.66 -10.35 13.53
CA VAL A 80 14.03 -9.02 14.03
C VAL A 80 14.86 -8.22 13.03
N PRO A 81 15.89 -8.76 12.35
CA PRO A 81 16.62 -8.02 11.32
C PRO A 81 15.74 -7.54 10.17
N GLY A 82 14.79 -8.38 9.73
CA GLY A 82 13.81 -7.99 8.70
C GLY A 82 12.92 -6.84 9.16
N MET A 83 12.43 -6.88 10.39
CA MET A 83 11.61 -5.78 10.94
C MET A 83 12.41 -4.49 11.14
N ALA A 84 13.69 -4.56 11.45
CA ALA A 84 14.58 -3.39 11.46
C ALA A 84 14.74 -2.79 10.04
N ALA A 85 14.87 -3.63 9.01
CA ALA A 85 14.87 -3.17 7.62
C ALA A 85 13.53 -2.55 7.19
N TYR A 86 12.39 -3.06 7.71
CA TYR A 86 11.07 -2.49 7.51
C TYR A 86 10.99 -1.07 8.07
N GLU A 87 11.30 -0.90 9.36
CA GLU A 87 11.30 0.41 10.04
C GLU A 87 12.20 1.43 9.29
N LYS A 88 13.41 1.00 8.95
CA LYS A 88 14.37 1.82 8.18
C LYS A 88 13.82 2.22 6.80
N THR A 89 13.11 1.31 6.12
CA THR A 89 12.46 1.57 4.83
C THR A 89 11.34 2.61 4.99
N VAL A 90 10.48 2.46 6.01
CA VAL A 90 9.39 3.42 6.30
C VAL A 90 9.95 4.81 6.52
N SER A 91 10.90 4.95 7.45
CA SER A 91 11.54 6.24 7.78
C SER A 91 12.18 6.90 6.55
N TYR A 92 12.92 6.12 5.77
CA TYR A 92 13.59 6.64 4.55
C TYR A 92 12.61 7.14 3.50
N CYS A 93 11.50 6.43 3.29
CA CYS A 93 10.47 6.87 2.34
C CYS A 93 9.81 8.18 2.79
N GLN A 94 9.57 8.35 4.08
CA GLN A 94 9.03 9.58 4.65
C GLN A 94 10.02 10.76 4.53
N GLU A 95 11.32 10.53 4.74
CA GLU A 95 12.37 11.52 4.50
C GLU A 95 12.39 12.02 3.03
N LYS A 96 12.00 11.17 2.08
CA LYS A 96 11.83 11.54 0.65
C LYS A 96 10.50 12.25 0.37
N GLY A 97 9.64 12.46 1.37
CA GLY A 97 8.33 13.11 1.23
C GLY A 97 7.22 12.19 0.70
N LEU A 98 7.46 10.88 0.67
CA LEU A 98 6.47 9.89 0.25
C LEU A 98 5.50 9.57 1.39
N VAL A 99 4.24 9.33 1.06
CA VAL A 99 3.28 8.73 1.97
C VAL A 99 3.56 7.22 2.04
N VAL A 100 3.60 6.66 3.24
CA VAL A 100 3.86 5.24 3.46
C VAL A 100 2.59 4.52 3.88
N ILE A 101 2.22 3.50 3.11
CA ILE A 101 1.07 2.62 3.38
C ILE A 101 1.61 1.26 3.84
N GLY A 102 1.59 1.00 5.15
CA GLY A 102 1.96 -0.30 5.70
C GLY A 102 0.95 -1.38 5.32
N ASP A 103 1.35 -2.33 4.47
CA ASP A 103 0.47 -3.44 4.10
C ASP A 103 0.56 -4.57 5.12
N ILE A 104 -0.10 -4.38 6.27
CA ILE A 104 0.03 -5.21 7.47
C ILE A 104 -1.16 -6.17 7.68
N LYS A 105 -2.33 -5.84 7.15
CA LYS A 105 -3.59 -6.61 7.23
C LYS A 105 -3.92 -7.12 8.64
N ARG A 106 -3.69 -6.28 9.67
CA ARG A 106 -3.98 -6.65 11.05
C ARG A 106 -5.49 -6.70 11.30
N GLY A 107 -5.90 -7.54 12.23
CA GLY A 107 -7.27 -7.69 12.68
C GLY A 107 -7.30 -8.38 14.03
N ASP A 108 -7.80 -7.68 15.05
CA ASP A 108 -8.01 -8.17 16.41
C ASP A 108 -9.09 -7.30 17.06
N ILE A 109 -9.37 -7.43 18.34
CA ILE A 109 -10.39 -6.68 19.07
C ILE A 109 -9.82 -5.93 20.27
N GLY A 110 -10.53 -4.88 20.69
CA GLY A 110 -10.30 -4.17 21.95
C GLY A 110 -8.84 -3.70 22.12
N SER A 111 -8.26 -4.00 23.27
CA SER A 111 -6.90 -3.57 23.62
C SER A 111 -5.81 -4.17 22.73
N THR A 112 -6.03 -5.37 22.18
CA THR A 112 -5.07 -5.98 21.22
C THR A 112 -5.09 -5.22 19.92
N SER A 113 -6.26 -4.89 19.39
CA SER A 113 -6.37 -4.04 18.18
C SER A 113 -5.76 -2.65 18.41
N ALA A 114 -5.98 -2.06 19.60
CA ALA A 114 -5.36 -0.79 19.98
C ALA A 114 -3.83 -0.86 20.02
N ALA A 115 -3.26 -1.98 20.50
CA ALA A 115 -1.81 -2.17 20.49
C ALA A 115 -1.24 -2.23 19.07
N TYR A 116 -1.93 -2.90 18.13
CA TYR A 116 -1.56 -2.86 16.71
C TYR A 116 -1.65 -1.45 16.15
N ALA A 117 -2.74 -0.73 16.39
CA ALA A 117 -2.94 0.63 15.90
C ALA A 117 -1.83 1.57 16.40
N VAL A 118 -1.53 1.54 17.71
CA VAL A 118 -0.49 2.36 18.34
C VAL A 118 0.89 2.00 17.79
N GLY A 119 1.21 0.70 17.63
CA GLY A 119 2.50 0.24 17.12
C GLY A 119 2.78 0.69 15.69
N HIS A 120 1.76 0.72 14.86
CA HIS A 120 1.92 1.04 13.44
C HIS A 120 1.71 2.52 13.11
N ILE A 121 0.60 3.11 13.52
CA ILE A 121 0.22 4.49 13.12
C ILE A 121 0.08 5.46 14.29
N GLY A 122 0.35 5.02 15.51
CA GLY A 122 0.18 5.80 16.71
C GLY A 122 1.48 6.05 17.47
N LYS A 123 1.32 6.36 18.75
CA LYS A 123 2.43 6.64 19.66
C LYS A 123 2.28 5.87 20.97
N VAL A 124 3.38 5.32 21.44
CA VAL A 124 3.45 4.60 22.73
C VAL A 124 4.20 5.43 23.77
N LYS A 125 3.64 5.52 24.96
CA LYS A 125 4.29 6.18 26.10
C LYS A 125 5.10 5.18 26.91
N VAL A 126 6.39 5.47 27.13
CA VAL A 126 7.28 4.70 27.96
C VAL A 126 7.88 5.64 29.02
N GLY A 127 7.42 5.51 30.25
CA GLY A 127 7.77 6.43 31.32
C GLY A 127 7.29 7.86 31.01
N SER A 128 8.20 8.82 30.93
CA SER A 128 7.91 10.23 30.58
C SER A 128 8.04 10.54 29.07
N LYS A 129 8.47 9.58 28.27
CA LYS A 129 8.73 9.77 26.82
C LYS A 129 7.68 9.12 25.96
N THR A 130 7.50 9.64 24.75
CA THR A 130 6.57 9.13 23.74
C THR A 130 7.35 8.77 22.48
N TYR A 131 7.01 7.63 21.87
CA TYR A 131 7.67 7.09 20.68
C TYR A 131 6.62 6.68 19.66
N ALA A 132 6.94 6.86 18.37
CA ALA A 132 6.19 6.29 17.24
C ALA A 132 7.00 5.10 16.69
N PRO A 133 6.59 3.84 16.95
CA PRO A 133 7.43 2.68 16.64
C PRO A 133 7.69 2.49 15.14
N PHE A 134 6.66 2.25 14.34
CA PHE A 134 6.79 2.12 12.88
C PHE A 134 6.41 3.39 12.12
N ASP A 135 5.46 4.16 12.67
CA ASP A 135 5.04 5.49 12.19
C ASP A 135 4.55 5.54 10.73
N GLU A 136 3.98 4.46 10.20
CA GLU A 136 3.36 4.49 8.87
C GLU A 136 2.25 5.57 8.80
N ASP A 137 1.94 6.03 7.60
CA ASP A 137 0.92 7.06 7.37
C ASP A 137 -0.47 6.46 7.22
N PHE A 138 -0.54 5.29 6.62
CA PHE A 138 -1.71 4.43 6.48
C PHE A 138 -1.33 2.99 6.73
N VAL A 139 -2.32 2.18 7.15
CA VAL A 139 -2.15 0.73 7.23
C VAL A 139 -3.37 -0.01 6.69
N THR A 140 -3.17 -1.25 6.23
CA THR A 140 -4.28 -2.12 5.82
C THR A 140 -4.83 -2.89 7.02
N VAL A 141 -6.18 -2.99 7.11
CA VAL A 141 -6.90 -3.61 8.23
C VAL A 141 -7.92 -4.62 7.72
N ASN A 142 -8.01 -5.77 8.40
CA ASN A 142 -9.01 -6.78 8.14
C ASN A 142 -10.29 -6.49 8.94
N PRO A 143 -11.47 -6.33 8.30
CA PRO A 143 -12.70 -5.94 8.97
C PRO A 143 -13.49 -7.12 9.57
N TYR A 144 -13.01 -8.35 9.45
CA TYR A 144 -13.80 -9.56 9.76
C TYR A 144 -14.33 -9.60 11.19
N LEU A 145 -13.63 -8.97 12.14
CA LEU A 145 -14.07 -8.86 13.56
C LEU A 145 -14.96 -7.64 13.82
N GLY A 146 -15.42 -6.95 12.79
CA GLY A 146 -16.35 -5.83 12.91
C GLY A 146 -15.76 -4.56 13.54
N SER A 147 -16.64 -3.73 14.09
CA SER A 147 -16.25 -2.42 14.65
C SER A 147 -15.31 -2.54 15.85
N ASP A 148 -15.39 -3.62 16.62
CA ASP A 148 -14.47 -3.86 17.76
C ASP A 148 -13.01 -3.98 17.30
N GLY A 149 -12.79 -4.40 16.05
CA GLY A 149 -11.48 -4.48 15.43
C GLY A 149 -11.05 -3.16 14.78
N VAL A 150 -11.99 -2.43 14.20
CA VAL A 150 -11.68 -1.22 13.40
C VAL A 150 -11.63 0.04 14.27
N ASN A 151 -12.54 0.20 15.24
CA ASN A 151 -12.62 1.41 16.06
C ASN A 151 -11.31 1.80 16.76
N PRO A 152 -10.50 0.87 17.32
CA PRO A 152 -9.22 1.24 17.92
C PRO A 152 -8.25 1.91 16.91
N PHE A 153 -8.28 1.52 15.63
CA PHE A 153 -7.53 2.21 14.58
C PHE A 153 -8.12 3.59 14.27
N LEU A 154 -9.46 3.73 14.28
CA LEU A 154 -10.12 5.03 14.06
C LEU A 154 -9.75 6.05 15.14
N ASP A 155 -9.65 5.61 16.39
CA ASP A 155 -9.26 6.48 17.51
C ASP A 155 -7.86 7.05 17.27
N VAL A 156 -6.90 6.21 16.88
CA VAL A 156 -5.55 6.65 16.51
C VAL A 156 -5.57 7.54 15.26
N CYS A 157 -6.39 7.22 14.24
CA CYS A 157 -6.55 8.07 13.06
C CYS A 157 -7.04 9.48 13.40
N LYS A 158 -7.98 9.60 14.35
CA LYS A 158 -8.49 10.89 14.85
C LYS A 158 -7.38 11.69 15.56
N GLU A 159 -6.61 11.03 16.42
CA GLU A 159 -5.56 11.64 17.24
C GLU A 159 -4.35 12.05 16.40
N GLU A 160 -3.79 11.14 15.63
CA GLU A 160 -2.52 11.30 14.91
C GLU A 160 -2.68 11.77 13.46
N LYS A 161 -3.92 11.93 12.97
CA LYS A 161 -4.22 12.26 11.55
C LYS A 161 -3.65 11.26 10.55
N LYS A 162 -3.51 10.01 10.96
CA LYS A 162 -3.14 8.85 10.15
C LYS A 162 -4.39 8.22 9.50
N GLY A 163 -4.23 7.17 8.69
CA GLY A 163 -5.37 6.55 8.03
C GLY A 163 -5.28 5.03 7.94
N ILE A 164 -6.38 4.42 7.49
CA ILE A 164 -6.45 2.98 7.24
C ILE A 164 -7.06 2.68 5.87
N PHE A 165 -6.70 1.54 5.29
CA PHE A 165 -7.37 0.91 4.16
C PHE A 165 -7.96 -0.43 4.61
N VAL A 166 -9.28 -0.52 4.62
CA VAL A 166 -10.02 -1.72 5.04
C VAL A 166 -10.16 -2.68 3.86
N LEU A 167 -9.93 -3.98 4.07
CA LEU A 167 -10.14 -5.00 3.02
C LEU A 167 -11.64 -5.12 2.70
N VAL A 168 -12.03 -4.79 1.48
CA VAL A 168 -13.43 -4.84 1.02
C VAL A 168 -13.63 -5.91 -0.03
N LYS A 169 -12.92 -5.84 -1.18
CA LYS A 169 -12.93 -6.87 -2.21
C LYS A 169 -11.50 -7.13 -2.68
N THR A 170 -10.95 -8.25 -2.29
CA THR A 170 -9.56 -8.61 -2.58
C THR A 170 -9.40 -9.30 -3.93
N SER A 171 -8.19 -9.24 -4.51
CA SER A 171 -7.92 -9.69 -5.88
C SER A 171 -7.61 -11.19 -6.00
N ASN A 172 -7.46 -11.90 -4.89
CA ASN A 172 -7.13 -13.33 -4.88
C ASN A 172 -8.29 -14.20 -5.40
N PRO A 173 -8.00 -15.33 -6.08
CA PRO A 173 -9.04 -16.19 -6.67
C PRO A 173 -10.10 -16.67 -5.67
N SER A 174 -9.71 -17.00 -4.44
CA SER A 174 -10.63 -17.51 -3.40
C SER A 174 -11.43 -16.39 -2.69
N SER A 175 -11.30 -15.15 -3.11
CA SER A 175 -12.03 -14.04 -2.45
C SER A 175 -13.54 -14.21 -2.44
N GLY A 176 -14.09 -14.91 -3.47
CA GLY A 176 -15.52 -15.18 -3.58
C GLY A 176 -16.08 -16.16 -2.56
N GLU A 177 -15.23 -16.96 -1.89
CA GLU A 177 -15.69 -17.91 -0.86
C GLU A 177 -16.46 -17.23 0.28
N PHE A 178 -16.07 -16.00 0.63
CA PHE A 178 -16.72 -15.17 1.64
C PHE A 178 -17.27 -13.88 1.07
N GLN A 179 -16.46 -13.13 0.30
CA GLN A 179 -16.78 -11.76 -0.08
C GLN A 179 -17.97 -11.65 -1.03
N ASP A 180 -18.23 -12.68 -1.85
CA ASP A 180 -19.36 -12.73 -2.79
C ASP A 180 -20.62 -13.41 -2.18
N GLN A 181 -20.53 -13.94 -0.95
CA GLN A 181 -21.69 -14.49 -0.27
C GLN A 181 -22.73 -13.41 -0.03
N LYS A 182 -24.02 -13.77 -0.20
CA LYS A 182 -25.11 -12.83 -0.11
C LYS A 182 -25.79 -12.88 1.27
N ILE A 183 -25.98 -11.72 1.84
CA ILE A 183 -26.79 -11.49 3.04
C ILE A 183 -27.96 -10.58 2.61
N ASP A 184 -29.19 -11.07 2.75
CA ASP A 184 -30.41 -10.37 2.31
C ASP A 184 -30.32 -9.93 0.82
N GLY A 185 -29.75 -10.79 -0.03
CA GLY A 185 -29.62 -10.57 -1.47
C GLY A 185 -28.44 -9.71 -1.90
N ARG A 186 -27.68 -9.15 -0.97
CA ARG A 186 -26.53 -8.25 -1.22
C ARG A 186 -25.19 -8.95 -0.91
N PRO A 187 -24.17 -8.82 -1.76
CA PRO A 187 -22.88 -9.44 -1.48
C PRO A 187 -22.19 -8.82 -0.27
N LEU A 188 -21.45 -9.65 0.47
CA LEU A 188 -20.76 -9.22 1.69
C LEU A 188 -19.82 -8.02 1.44
N TYR A 189 -19.11 -7.99 0.31
CA TYR A 189 -18.21 -6.87 0.00
C TYR A 189 -18.93 -5.51 -0.07
N GLU A 190 -20.20 -5.45 -0.50
CA GLU A 190 -20.98 -4.21 -0.50
C GLU A 190 -21.32 -3.76 0.94
N LEU A 191 -21.71 -4.72 1.80
CA LEU A 191 -22.00 -4.43 3.21
C LEU A 191 -20.76 -3.94 3.95
N VAL A 192 -19.59 -4.51 3.65
CA VAL A 192 -18.31 -4.02 4.18
C VAL A 192 -18.00 -2.63 3.63
N GLY A 193 -18.26 -2.36 2.36
CA GLY A 193 -18.10 -1.04 1.76
C GLY A 193 -18.96 0.03 2.45
N GLU A 194 -20.22 -0.28 2.78
CA GLU A 194 -21.08 0.61 3.56
C GLU A 194 -20.52 0.89 4.95
N LYS A 195 -19.96 -0.12 5.62
CA LYS A 195 -19.27 0.07 6.90
C LYS A 195 -18.06 0.99 6.76
N VAL A 196 -17.27 0.84 5.70
CA VAL A 196 -16.13 1.74 5.41
C VAL A 196 -16.62 3.18 5.23
N ALA A 197 -17.70 3.41 4.49
CA ALA A 197 -18.29 4.74 4.33
C ALA A 197 -18.78 5.31 5.67
N ALA A 198 -19.43 4.49 6.50
CA ALA A 198 -19.91 4.88 7.82
C ALA A 198 -18.75 5.24 8.77
N TRP A 199 -17.76 4.38 8.91
CA TRP A 199 -16.56 4.66 9.72
C TRP A 199 -15.82 5.90 9.20
N GLY A 200 -15.73 6.04 7.88
CA GLY A 200 -15.06 7.16 7.23
C GLY A 200 -15.73 8.50 7.48
N SER A 201 -17.05 8.54 7.65
CA SER A 201 -17.79 9.77 7.92
C SER A 201 -17.41 10.41 9.27
N GLU A 202 -16.86 9.64 10.20
CA GLU A 202 -16.42 10.12 11.50
C GLU A 202 -14.98 10.68 11.48
N VAL A 203 -14.20 10.37 10.45
CA VAL A 203 -12.77 10.70 10.36
C VAL A 203 -12.46 11.27 8.98
N MET A 204 -12.81 12.54 8.77
CA MET A 204 -12.66 13.23 7.49
C MET A 204 -11.41 14.12 7.43
N GLY A 205 -10.75 14.12 6.27
CA GLY A 205 -9.89 15.20 5.81
C GLY A 205 -10.70 16.30 5.12
N ASP A 206 -10.06 17.06 4.24
CA ASP A 206 -10.74 18.18 3.55
C ASP A 206 -11.83 17.66 2.59
N GLU A 207 -11.49 16.71 1.73
CA GLU A 207 -12.39 16.18 0.70
C GLU A 207 -12.67 14.68 0.88
N TYR A 208 -11.69 13.93 1.40
CA TYR A 208 -11.68 12.48 1.53
C TYR A 208 -11.54 12.03 2.98
N SER A 209 -12.03 10.83 3.25
CA SER A 209 -11.90 10.18 4.55
C SER A 209 -10.49 9.65 4.82
N TYR A 210 -10.09 9.60 6.09
CA TYR A 210 -8.93 8.84 6.54
C TYR A 210 -9.15 7.31 6.48
N VAL A 211 -10.40 6.88 6.26
CA VAL A 211 -10.75 5.46 6.07
C VAL A 211 -10.96 5.19 4.60
N GLY A 212 -10.06 4.44 4.02
CA GLY A 212 -10.10 3.95 2.66
C GLY A 212 -10.47 2.47 2.58
N ALA A 213 -10.49 1.94 1.36
CA ALA A 213 -10.83 0.55 1.06
C ALA A 213 -9.78 -0.09 0.17
N VAL A 214 -9.53 -1.39 0.33
CA VAL A 214 -8.80 -2.20 -0.65
C VAL A 214 -9.82 -2.88 -1.57
N VAL A 215 -9.73 -2.57 -2.87
CA VAL A 215 -10.57 -3.18 -3.91
C VAL A 215 -9.69 -3.58 -5.10
N GLY A 216 -9.64 -4.87 -5.40
CA GLY A 216 -8.76 -5.43 -6.43
C GLY A 216 -9.10 -5.00 -7.85
N ALA A 217 -8.08 -4.77 -8.67
CA ALA A 217 -8.20 -4.40 -10.09
C ALA A 217 -8.88 -5.46 -10.97
N THR A 218 -8.95 -6.71 -10.52
CA THR A 218 -9.52 -7.83 -11.27
C THR A 218 -11.05 -7.79 -11.37
N TYR A 219 -11.70 -6.86 -10.69
CA TYR A 219 -13.16 -6.75 -10.63
C TYR A 219 -13.64 -5.33 -10.96
N PRO A 220 -13.51 -4.83 -12.22
CA PRO A 220 -13.87 -3.46 -12.59
C PRO A 220 -15.32 -3.08 -12.28
N GLU A 221 -16.29 -3.97 -12.55
CA GLU A 221 -17.71 -3.73 -12.27
C GLU A 221 -18.00 -3.58 -10.77
N MET A 222 -17.31 -4.37 -9.93
CA MET A 222 -17.42 -4.23 -8.47
C MET A 222 -16.80 -2.90 -8.00
N GLY A 223 -15.71 -2.45 -8.64
CA GLY A 223 -15.12 -1.13 -8.41
C GLY A 223 -16.13 0.00 -8.66
N LYS A 224 -16.90 -0.08 -9.74
CA LYS A 224 -17.95 0.88 -10.09
C LYS A 224 -19.07 0.95 -9.05
N VAL A 225 -19.51 -0.23 -8.54
CA VAL A 225 -20.51 -0.29 -7.47
C VAL A 225 -19.94 0.30 -6.18
N LEU A 226 -18.75 -0.16 -5.78
CA LEU A 226 -18.11 0.26 -4.53
C LEU A 226 -17.72 1.74 -4.53
N ARG A 227 -17.36 2.33 -5.70
CA ARG A 227 -17.13 3.77 -5.79
C ARG A 227 -18.39 4.58 -5.42
N LYS A 228 -19.57 4.10 -5.82
CA LYS A 228 -20.86 4.74 -5.46
C LYS A 228 -21.19 4.55 -3.97
N VAL A 229 -20.89 3.37 -3.42
CA VAL A 229 -21.12 3.06 -1.99
C VAL A 229 -20.19 3.90 -1.10
N MET A 230 -18.96 4.14 -1.54
CA MET A 230 -17.91 4.82 -0.75
C MET A 230 -17.38 6.09 -1.45
N PRO A 231 -18.20 7.12 -1.72
CA PRO A 231 -17.80 8.26 -2.55
C PRO A 231 -16.64 9.08 -1.96
N LYS A 232 -16.46 9.05 -0.65
CA LYS A 232 -15.42 9.79 0.07
C LYS A 232 -14.22 8.95 0.51
N ALA A 233 -14.26 7.63 0.35
CA ALA A 233 -13.12 6.76 0.66
C ALA A 233 -12.13 6.74 -0.49
N TYR A 234 -10.83 6.78 -0.18
CA TYR A 234 -9.81 6.43 -1.14
C TYR A 234 -9.79 4.91 -1.36
N ILE A 235 -9.66 4.47 -2.60
CA ILE A 235 -9.56 3.04 -2.94
C ILE A 235 -8.11 2.72 -3.27
N LEU A 236 -7.51 1.83 -2.49
CA LEU A 236 -6.24 1.19 -2.81
C LEU A 236 -6.53 0.01 -3.74
N VAL A 237 -5.99 0.06 -4.95
CA VAL A 237 -6.29 -0.90 -6.02
C VAL A 237 -5.08 -1.77 -6.32
N PRO A 238 -4.93 -2.95 -5.69
CA PRO A 238 -3.90 -3.93 -6.04
C PRO A 238 -4.27 -4.71 -7.30
N GLY A 239 -3.25 -5.29 -7.97
CA GLY A 239 -3.43 -6.20 -9.10
C GLY A 239 -3.18 -5.60 -10.47
N TYR A 240 -2.68 -4.38 -10.57
CA TYR A 240 -2.25 -3.78 -11.84
C TYR A 240 -1.06 -4.55 -12.45
N GLY A 241 -1.12 -4.77 -13.75
CA GLY A 241 -0.09 -5.45 -14.55
C GLY A 241 0.02 -6.93 -14.23
N ALA A 242 0.62 -7.29 -13.11
CA ALA A 242 0.93 -8.68 -12.75
C ALA A 242 -0.28 -9.63 -12.62
N GLN A 243 -1.48 -9.08 -12.36
CA GLN A 243 -2.75 -9.82 -12.29
C GLN A 243 -3.70 -9.46 -13.46
N GLY A 244 -3.17 -8.80 -14.51
CA GLY A 244 -3.89 -8.49 -15.74
C GLY A 244 -4.66 -7.18 -15.77
N GLY A 245 -4.69 -6.40 -14.67
CA GLY A 245 -5.33 -5.07 -14.64
C GLY A 245 -4.58 -4.07 -15.53
N LYS A 246 -5.30 -3.32 -16.36
CA LYS A 246 -4.79 -2.25 -17.23
C LYS A 246 -5.46 -0.93 -16.87
N GLY A 247 -4.87 0.21 -17.25
CA GLY A 247 -5.40 1.53 -16.92
C GLY A 247 -6.89 1.68 -17.27
N LYS A 248 -7.33 1.23 -18.44
CA LYS A 248 -8.72 1.28 -18.89
C LYS A 248 -9.73 0.54 -17.97
N ASP A 249 -9.28 -0.50 -17.28
CA ASP A 249 -10.12 -1.30 -16.38
C ASP A 249 -10.28 -0.61 -15.02
N LEU A 250 -9.45 0.39 -14.74
CA LEU A 250 -9.35 1.07 -13.44
C LEU A 250 -10.12 2.39 -13.37
N VAL A 251 -10.56 2.93 -14.49
CA VAL A 251 -11.22 4.26 -14.55
C VAL A 251 -12.44 4.36 -13.62
N HIS A 252 -13.14 3.25 -13.40
CA HIS A 252 -14.33 3.19 -12.53
C HIS A 252 -14.04 3.27 -11.02
N PHE A 253 -12.79 3.12 -10.61
CA PHE A 253 -12.38 3.28 -9.21
C PHE A 253 -12.20 4.76 -8.82
N PHE A 254 -12.00 5.62 -9.81
CA PHE A 254 -11.78 7.04 -9.64
C PHE A 254 -13.09 7.84 -9.63
N ASN A 255 -13.09 8.98 -8.96
CA ASN A 255 -14.10 10.02 -9.10
C ASN A 255 -13.88 10.80 -10.40
N GLU A 256 -14.85 11.66 -10.76
CA GLU A 256 -14.81 12.47 -11.99
C GLU A 256 -13.60 13.40 -12.08
N ASP A 257 -13.07 13.84 -10.94
CA ASP A 257 -11.89 14.70 -10.83
C ASP A 257 -10.54 13.96 -11.02
N GLY A 258 -10.57 12.63 -11.22
CA GLY A 258 -9.37 11.78 -11.34
C GLY A 258 -8.73 11.40 -10.00
N LEU A 259 -9.39 11.68 -8.89
CA LEU A 259 -8.98 11.32 -7.54
C LEU A 259 -9.81 10.15 -6.97
N GLY A 260 -9.62 9.84 -5.69
CA GLY A 260 -10.39 8.81 -4.98
C GLY A 260 -9.83 7.39 -5.11
N ALA A 261 -8.82 7.18 -5.91
CA ALA A 261 -8.13 5.88 -5.98
C ALA A 261 -6.61 6.05 -6.10
N ILE A 262 -5.88 5.02 -5.67
CA ILE A 262 -4.43 4.88 -5.85
C ILE A 262 -4.12 3.44 -6.26
N VAL A 263 -3.39 3.26 -7.34
CA VAL A 263 -3.17 1.97 -7.99
C VAL A 263 -1.81 1.39 -7.58
N ASN A 264 -1.81 0.17 -7.04
CA ASN A 264 -0.59 -0.50 -6.61
C ASN A 264 -0.02 -1.43 -7.67
N SER A 265 1.27 -1.28 -7.91
CA SER A 265 2.10 -2.29 -8.58
C SER A 265 3.35 -2.60 -7.74
N SER A 266 3.63 -3.88 -7.51
CA SER A 266 4.82 -4.33 -6.78
C SER A 266 5.80 -5.00 -7.75
N ARG A 267 5.65 -6.30 -8.01
CA ARG A 267 6.56 -7.06 -8.87
C ARG A 267 6.81 -6.42 -10.23
N GLY A 268 5.78 -5.82 -10.83
CA GLY A 268 5.87 -5.14 -12.12
C GLY A 268 6.88 -3.98 -12.14
N ILE A 269 7.13 -3.38 -10.99
CA ILE A 269 8.07 -2.27 -10.81
C ILE A 269 9.38 -2.74 -10.19
N ILE A 270 9.34 -3.36 -9.00
CA ILE A 270 10.58 -3.67 -8.27
C ILE A 270 11.43 -4.77 -8.93
N ALA A 271 10.82 -5.65 -9.72
CA ALA A 271 11.51 -6.67 -10.50
C ALA A 271 11.45 -6.37 -12.02
N ALA A 272 11.29 -5.12 -12.41
CA ALA A 272 11.16 -4.70 -13.81
C ALA A 272 12.36 -5.15 -14.66
N TYR A 273 13.58 -5.06 -14.14
CA TYR A 273 14.80 -5.44 -14.83
C TYR A 273 14.82 -6.91 -15.33
N LYS A 274 13.95 -7.78 -14.77
CA LYS A 274 13.76 -9.18 -15.20
C LYS A 274 12.78 -9.34 -16.37
N GLN A 275 12.07 -8.28 -16.75
CA GLN A 275 11.09 -8.31 -17.82
C GLN A 275 11.78 -7.95 -19.14
N GLU A 276 11.38 -8.62 -20.23
CA GLU A 276 11.97 -8.45 -21.57
C GLU A 276 12.01 -6.99 -22.01
N GLN A 277 10.92 -6.26 -21.80
CA GLN A 277 10.80 -4.84 -22.18
C GLN A 277 11.79 -3.90 -21.48
N TYR A 278 12.35 -4.31 -20.33
CA TYR A 278 13.33 -3.56 -19.56
C TYR A 278 14.72 -4.22 -19.53
N ALA A 279 14.94 -5.29 -20.31
CA ALA A 279 16.19 -6.06 -20.34
C ALA A 279 17.42 -5.21 -20.65
N LYS A 280 17.24 -4.10 -21.39
CA LYS A 280 18.31 -3.15 -21.73
C LYS A 280 19.01 -2.52 -20.52
N PHE A 281 18.36 -2.49 -19.36
CA PHE A 281 18.96 -1.91 -18.14
C PHE A 281 19.92 -2.89 -17.45
N GLY A 282 19.70 -4.20 -17.60
CA GLY A 282 20.45 -5.22 -16.85
C GLY A 282 20.15 -5.19 -15.35
N ALA A 283 20.76 -6.14 -14.64
CA ALA A 283 20.61 -6.23 -13.18
C ALA A 283 21.36 -5.12 -12.43
N GLU A 284 22.40 -4.55 -13.04
CA GLU A 284 23.21 -3.47 -12.46
C GLU A 284 22.40 -2.18 -12.33
N ASN A 285 21.48 -1.91 -13.27
CA ASN A 285 20.67 -0.71 -13.31
C ASN A 285 19.20 -1.02 -13.01
N PHE A 286 18.94 -1.93 -12.06
CA PHE A 286 17.58 -2.34 -11.70
C PHE A 286 16.69 -1.19 -11.22
N GLY A 287 17.28 -0.18 -10.57
CA GLY A 287 16.57 1.03 -10.16
C GLY A 287 16.08 1.85 -11.36
N ASP A 288 16.89 1.98 -12.42
CA ASP A 288 16.49 2.66 -13.66
C ASP A 288 15.41 1.87 -14.42
N ALA A 289 15.45 0.54 -14.36
CA ALA A 289 14.37 -0.31 -14.87
C ALA A 289 13.06 -0.09 -14.09
N SER A 290 13.14 0.04 -12.76
CA SER A 290 11.99 0.37 -11.92
C SER A 290 11.40 1.74 -12.25
N ARG A 291 12.25 2.75 -12.48
CA ARG A 291 11.82 4.09 -12.92
C ARG A 291 11.06 4.02 -14.26
N ALA A 292 11.63 3.34 -15.25
CA ALA A 292 10.99 3.17 -16.56
C ALA A 292 9.63 2.44 -16.46
N ALA A 293 9.50 1.47 -15.55
CA ALA A 293 8.25 0.78 -15.28
C ALA A 293 7.21 1.70 -14.62
N VAL A 294 7.63 2.57 -13.70
CA VAL A 294 6.79 3.60 -13.09
C VAL A 294 6.28 4.58 -14.15
N GLU A 295 7.16 5.10 -15.01
CA GLU A 295 6.81 6.02 -16.10
C GLU A 295 5.80 5.38 -17.07
N THR A 296 5.97 4.11 -17.41
CA THR A 296 5.02 3.34 -18.24
C THR A 296 3.65 3.23 -17.57
N MET A 297 3.61 2.91 -16.28
CA MET A 297 2.37 2.79 -15.51
C MET A 297 1.64 4.14 -15.40
N ILE A 298 2.37 5.22 -15.16
CA ILE A 298 1.82 6.59 -15.11
C ILE A 298 1.15 6.93 -16.45
N ALA A 299 1.84 6.69 -17.57
CA ALA A 299 1.32 6.97 -18.90
C ALA A 299 0.04 6.18 -19.22
N ASP A 300 -0.01 4.88 -18.86
CA ASP A 300 -1.19 4.02 -19.08
C ASP A 300 -2.40 4.51 -18.26
N ILE A 301 -2.22 4.79 -16.98
CA ILE A 301 -3.32 5.23 -16.10
C ILE A 301 -3.80 6.64 -16.49
N LYS A 302 -2.87 7.55 -16.73
CA LYS A 302 -3.21 8.92 -17.16
C LYS A 302 -3.97 8.91 -18.48
N GLY A 303 -3.47 8.20 -19.50
CA GLY A 303 -4.15 8.06 -20.78
C GLY A 303 -5.54 7.45 -20.66
N ALA A 304 -5.73 6.48 -19.78
CA ALA A 304 -7.04 5.89 -19.52
C ALA A 304 -8.01 6.88 -18.85
N LEU A 305 -7.54 7.68 -17.90
CA LEU A 305 -8.37 8.69 -17.22
C LEU A 305 -8.76 9.86 -18.14
N GLU A 306 -7.88 10.26 -19.06
CA GLU A 306 -8.16 11.32 -20.06
C GLU A 306 -9.19 10.87 -21.13
N ASN A 307 -9.31 9.56 -21.39
CA ASN A 307 -10.18 8.99 -22.43
C ASN A 307 -11.44 8.28 -21.89
N ARG A 308 -11.85 8.52 -20.65
CA ARG A 308 -13.02 7.90 -20.00
C ARG A 308 -14.35 8.55 -20.36
#